data_e207600f2def124c7a30058b3083aa57
#
_entry.id   e207600f2def124c7a30058b3083aa57
#
_cell.length_a   1.000
_cell.length_b   1.000
_cell.length_c   1.000
_cell.angle_alpha   90.00
_cell.angle_beta   90.00
_cell.angle_gamma   90.00
#
_symmetry.space_group_name_H-M   'P 1'
#
loop_
_entity.id
_entity.type
_entity.pdbx_description
1 polymer ?
#
loop_
_entity_poly.entity_id
_entity_poly.type
_entity_poly.pdbx_seq_one_letter_code
_entity_poly.pdbx_strand_id
1 'polypeptide(L)'
;MSSQSPIPVRLEIPARRKLAARLEPFDSYWQAPKDIEKGYTSFNAYYRANYLAHMPADKNVKVLVISCGPGYLVDVLVAAGYKNTFGIDSDPAKVEHARKRQLPCEAAEAFPFLQGRNAEYDVIIPEQELNHLTLDETIEFLKLCRSALRPGGKVIAYSMNGANPLVGSENLAHNIDHFYNITEYSLGQLFDIAGFTGYKPFALKLYVFWKNPLNYVGLAATAFMEFVMRIIFMMYGKKVTILSKKIACIAYRPA
;
A
#
# COMPACT_ATOMS: atom_id res chain seq x y z
N MET A 1 -18.08 -4.09 36.39
CA MET A 1 -17.19 -3.47 35.38
C MET A 1 -15.98 -4.38 35.23
N SER A 2 -15.99 -5.31 34.27
CA SER A 2 -14.87 -6.20 34.04
C SER A 2 -13.86 -5.47 33.15
N SER A 3 -12.69 -5.21 33.68
CA SER A 3 -11.54 -4.71 32.92
C SER A 3 -11.11 -5.84 31.96
N GLN A 4 -11.49 -5.74 30.70
CA GLN A 4 -10.89 -6.58 29.67
C GLN A 4 -9.43 -6.12 29.52
N SER A 5 -8.52 -7.01 29.89
CA SER A 5 -7.10 -6.85 29.62
C SER A 5 -6.92 -6.67 28.09
N PRO A 6 -6.07 -5.75 27.64
CA PRO A 6 -5.78 -5.61 26.21
C PRO A 6 -5.25 -6.93 25.70
N ILE A 7 -5.85 -7.45 24.63
CA ILE A 7 -5.37 -8.64 23.94
C ILE A 7 -3.94 -8.37 23.52
N PRO A 8 -2.95 -9.16 23.93
CA PRO A 8 -1.58 -8.94 23.53
C PRO A 8 -1.49 -9.07 22.00
N VAL A 9 -1.13 -8.00 21.33
CA VAL A 9 -0.82 -8.04 19.90
C VAL A 9 0.32 -9.02 19.71
N ARG A 10 0.05 -10.14 19.07
CA ARG A 10 1.10 -11.08 18.67
C ARG A 10 1.94 -10.41 17.59
N LEU A 11 2.99 -9.72 18.00
CA LEU A 11 4.00 -9.15 17.12
C LEU A 11 4.86 -10.22 16.43
N GLU A 12 4.74 -11.47 16.88
CA GLU A 12 5.44 -12.60 16.29
C GLU A 12 4.53 -13.37 15.33
N ILE A 13 4.80 -13.25 14.02
CA ILE A 13 4.39 -14.23 13.02
C ILE A 13 5.63 -14.82 12.33
N PRO A 14 6.62 -15.35 13.08
CA PRO A 14 7.86 -15.82 12.47
C PRO A 14 7.64 -17.02 11.56
N ALA A 15 6.74 -17.93 11.95
CA ALA A 15 6.47 -19.15 11.21
C ALA A 15 5.71 -18.88 9.92
N ARG A 16 4.78 -17.93 9.93
CA ARG A 16 3.91 -17.60 8.81
C ARG A 16 4.64 -16.79 7.76
N ARG A 17 5.38 -15.75 8.15
CA ARG A 17 6.26 -15.01 7.22
C ARG A 17 7.34 -15.90 6.63
N LYS A 18 7.91 -16.84 7.41
CA LYS A 18 8.86 -17.84 6.91
C LYS A 18 8.21 -18.80 5.92
N LEU A 19 6.96 -19.17 6.11
CA LEU A 19 6.23 -20.01 5.17
C LEU A 19 5.89 -19.24 3.89
N ALA A 20 5.38 -18.02 4.00
CA ALA A 20 5.13 -17.11 2.90
C ALA A 20 6.41 -16.83 2.10
N ALA A 21 7.50 -16.46 2.77
CA ALA A 21 8.80 -16.26 2.13
C ALA A 21 9.36 -17.49 1.42
N ARG A 22 8.96 -18.71 1.81
CA ARG A 22 9.33 -19.95 1.12
C ARG A 22 8.43 -20.28 -0.07
N LEU A 23 7.19 -19.81 -0.03
CA LEU A 23 6.17 -20.11 -1.03
C LEU A 23 5.97 -18.99 -2.05
N GLU A 24 6.52 -17.82 -1.79
CA GLU A 24 6.46 -16.71 -2.72
C GLU A 24 7.58 -16.79 -3.76
N PRO A 25 7.29 -17.32 -4.95
CA PRO A 25 8.16 -17.11 -6.10
C PRO A 25 8.09 -15.65 -6.59
N PHE A 26 7.18 -14.83 -6.06
CA PHE A 26 6.94 -13.46 -6.50
C PHE A 26 8.08 -12.51 -6.17
N ASP A 27 8.64 -12.63 -4.99
CA ASP A 27 9.83 -11.86 -4.64
C ASP A 27 11.04 -12.25 -5.49
N SER A 28 11.11 -13.51 -5.94
CA SER A 28 12.17 -13.99 -6.81
C SER A 28 12.15 -13.38 -8.21
N TYR A 29 10.98 -12.96 -8.71
CA TYR A 29 10.86 -12.34 -10.04
C TYR A 29 11.59 -10.98 -10.11
N TRP A 30 11.59 -10.23 -9.00
CA TRP A 30 12.24 -8.93 -8.89
C TRP A 30 13.63 -8.98 -8.22
N GLN A 31 14.10 -10.17 -7.85
CA GLN A 31 15.34 -10.32 -7.11
C GLN A 31 16.58 -10.37 -7.99
N ALA A 32 16.45 -10.57 -9.31
CA ALA A 32 17.60 -10.47 -10.19
C ALA A 32 18.10 -9.01 -10.23
N PRO A 33 19.37 -8.71 -9.96
CA PRO A 33 19.87 -7.34 -9.89
C PRO A 33 19.53 -6.48 -11.11
N LYS A 34 19.54 -7.07 -12.31
CA LYS A 34 19.14 -6.39 -13.56
C LYS A 34 17.66 -5.98 -13.60
N ASP A 35 16.79 -6.73 -12.94
CA ASP A 35 15.35 -6.46 -12.91
C ASP A 35 15.02 -5.42 -11.84
N ILE A 36 15.72 -5.43 -10.71
CA ILE A 36 15.64 -4.37 -9.70
C ILE A 36 16.05 -3.02 -10.31
N GLU A 37 17.14 -2.98 -11.06
CA GLU A 37 17.56 -1.73 -11.73
C GLU A 37 16.53 -1.24 -12.76
N LYS A 38 15.93 -2.14 -13.54
CA LYS A 38 14.82 -1.78 -14.44
C LYS A 38 13.61 -1.22 -13.68
N GLY A 39 13.36 -1.70 -12.46
CA GLY A 39 12.24 -1.28 -11.62
C GLY A 39 12.21 0.24 -11.42
N TYR A 40 13.36 0.88 -11.18
CA TYR A 40 13.44 2.34 -11.00
C TYR A 40 12.92 3.12 -12.20
N THR A 41 13.14 2.64 -13.41
CA THR A 41 12.59 3.26 -14.62
C THR A 41 11.15 2.83 -14.86
N SER A 42 10.88 1.53 -14.73
CA SER A 42 9.59 0.94 -15.07
C SER A 42 8.47 1.39 -14.14
N PHE A 43 8.72 1.45 -12.81
CA PHE A 43 7.70 1.86 -11.83
C PHE A 43 7.57 3.38 -11.68
N ASN A 44 8.49 4.18 -12.23
CA ASN A 44 8.48 5.63 -12.06
C ASN A 44 7.14 6.27 -12.47
N ALA A 45 6.65 5.95 -13.68
CA ALA A 45 5.38 6.48 -14.17
C ALA A 45 4.18 6.05 -13.31
N TYR A 46 4.19 4.80 -12.82
CA TYR A 46 3.16 4.28 -11.93
C TYR A 46 3.10 5.06 -10.62
N TYR A 47 4.23 5.22 -9.94
CA TYR A 47 4.29 5.94 -8.67
C TYR A 47 3.95 7.42 -8.82
N ARG A 48 4.41 8.06 -9.89
CA ARG A 48 4.04 9.44 -10.19
C ARG A 48 2.54 9.60 -10.37
N ALA A 49 1.93 8.73 -11.16
CA ALA A 49 0.51 8.81 -11.48
C ALA A 49 -0.40 8.49 -10.30
N ASN A 50 0.04 7.62 -9.37
CA ASN A 50 -0.79 7.12 -8.28
C ASN A 50 -0.52 7.79 -6.93
N TYR A 51 0.67 8.32 -6.71
CA TYR A 51 1.05 8.86 -5.38
C TYR A 51 1.38 10.35 -5.39
N LEU A 52 2.13 10.86 -6.39
CA LEU A 52 2.52 12.28 -6.38
C LEU A 52 1.36 13.25 -6.43
N ALA A 53 0.27 12.89 -7.13
CA ALA A 53 -0.94 13.73 -7.19
C ALA A 53 -1.61 13.91 -5.81
N HIS A 54 -1.29 13.03 -4.86
CA HIS A 54 -1.86 13.03 -3.52
C HIS A 54 -0.90 13.56 -2.46
N MET A 55 0.32 13.95 -2.85
CA MET A 55 1.30 14.51 -1.92
C MET A 55 0.99 15.98 -1.60
N PRO A 56 1.36 16.47 -0.41
CA PRO A 56 1.25 17.90 -0.08
C PRO A 56 2.05 18.77 -1.04
N ALA A 57 1.61 20.01 -1.24
CA ALA A 57 2.37 20.99 -2.03
C ALA A 57 3.71 21.36 -1.37
N ASP A 58 3.72 21.42 -0.02
CA ASP A 58 4.95 21.62 0.76
C ASP A 58 5.88 20.42 0.60
N LYS A 59 7.10 20.68 0.13
CA LYS A 59 8.14 19.67 -0.09
C LYS A 59 8.96 19.34 1.17
N ASN A 60 8.80 20.14 2.24
CA ASN A 60 9.51 19.94 3.49
C ASN A 60 8.83 18.93 4.43
N VAL A 61 7.67 18.41 4.05
CA VAL A 61 6.95 17.40 4.82
C VAL A 61 7.81 16.16 5.07
N LYS A 62 7.71 15.58 6.26
CA LYS A 62 8.34 14.30 6.60
C LYS A 62 7.47 13.16 6.09
N VAL A 63 8.05 12.32 5.23
CA VAL A 63 7.37 11.18 4.61
C VAL A 63 8.02 9.88 5.06
N LEU A 64 7.22 8.93 5.51
CA LEU A 64 7.63 7.56 5.78
C LEU A 64 7.03 6.63 4.72
N VAL A 65 7.87 5.83 4.06
CA VAL A 65 7.46 4.74 3.17
C VAL A 65 7.74 3.43 3.89
N ILE A 66 6.70 2.64 4.14
CA ILE A 66 6.82 1.33 4.83
C ILE A 66 6.76 0.23 3.78
N SER A 67 7.56 -0.82 3.94
CA SER A 67 7.77 -1.88 2.95
C SER A 67 8.26 -1.31 1.62
N CYS A 68 9.27 -0.44 1.71
CA CYS A 68 9.75 0.33 0.57
C CYS A 68 10.50 -0.50 -0.48
N GLY A 69 10.77 -1.76 -0.20
CA GLY A 69 11.54 -2.65 -1.07
C GLY A 69 12.90 -2.06 -1.45
N PRO A 70 13.29 -2.10 -2.73
CA PRO A 70 14.49 -1.44 -3.22
C PRO A 70 14.41 0.10 -3.23
N GLY A 71 13.31 0.70 -2.75
CA GLY A 71 13.18 2.16 -2.64
C GLY A 71 12.61 2.84 -3.90
N TYR A 72 11.85 2.17 -4.74
CA TYR A 72 11.32 2.77 -5.98
C TYR A 72 10.45 4.00 -5.74
N LEU A 73 9.52 3.93 -4.76
CA LEU A 73 8.70 5.09 -4.39
C LEU A 73 9.53 6.17 -3.71
N VAL A 74 10.50 5.79 -2.87
CA VAL A 74 11.42 6.73 -2.21
C VAL A 74 12.20 7.52 -3.26
N ASP A 75 12.75 6.85 -4.29
CA ASP A 75 13.45 7.49 -5.41
C ASP A 75 12.56 8.52 -6.13
N VAL A 76 11.32 8.14 -6.43
CA VAL A 76 10.35 9.04 -7.07
C VAL A 76 10.02 10.27 -6.22
N LEU A 77 9.84 10.08 -4.91
CA LEU A 77 9.51 11.17 -3.98
C LEU A 77 10.70 12.12 -3.80
N VAL A 78 11.90 11.59 -3.59
CA VAL A 78 13.13 12.38 -3.47
C VAL A 78 13.38 13.17 -4.76
N ALA A 79 13.27 12.53 -5.93
CA ALA A 79 13.41 13.19 -7.24
C ALA A 79 12.32 14.25 -7.49
N ALA A 80 11.15 14.14 -6.85
CA ALA A 80 10.09 15.14 -6.89
C ALA A 80 10.27 16.28 -5.87
N GLY A 81 11.37 16.27 -5.10
CA GLY A 81 11.73 17.31 -4.15
C GLY A 81 11.35 17.05 -2.68
N TYR A 82 10.74 15.92 -2.36
CA TYR A 82 10.43 15.54 -0.96
C TYR A 82 11.68 14.95 -0.28
N LYS A 83 12.62 15.82 0.07
CA LYS A 83 13.94 15.44 0.60
C LYS A 83 13.89 14.79 1.98
N ASN A 84 12.83 15.02 2.75
CA ASN A 84 12.61 14.41 4.08
C ASN A 84 11.81 13.09 3.98
N THR A 85 11.99 12.35 2.88
CA THR A 85 11.42 11.01 2.72
C THR A 85 12.37 9.98 3.32
N PHE A 86 11.80 9.01 4.05
CA PHE A 86 12.53 7.90 4.64
C PHE A 86 11.79 6.59 4.36
N GLY A 87 12.51 5.54 3.99
CA GLY A 87 11.95 4.22 3.69
C GLY A 87 12.39 3.16 4.70
N ILE A 88 11.51 2.24 5.01
CA ILE A 88 11.83 1.02 5.76
C ILE A 88 11.32 -0.22 5.04
N ASP A 89 12.07 -1.30 5.13
CA ASP A 89 11.68 -2.63 4.66
C ASP A 89 12.28 -3.70 5.57
N SER A 90 11.57 -4.80 5.78
CA SER A 90 12.04 -5.91 6.61
C SER A 90 13.13 -6.75 5.93
N ASP A 91 13.26 -6.66 4.60
CA ASP A 91 14.26 -7.38 3.82
C ASP A 91 15.54 -6.55 3.64
N PRO A 92 16.64 -6.89 4.34
CA PRO A 92 17.90 -6.14 4.24
C PRO A 92 18.52 -6.23 2.84
N ALA A 93 18.25 -7.29 2.06
CA ALA A 93 18.77 -7.42 0.71
C ALA A 93 18.12 -6.41 -0.24
N LYS A 94 16.82 -6.18 -0.12
CA LYS A 94 16.11 -5.13 -0.87
C LYS A 94 16.61 -3.74 -0.49
N VAL A 95 16.78 -3.47 0.81
CA VAL A 95 17.27 -2.18 1.31
C VAL A 95 18.70 -1.90 0.84
N GLU A 96 19.53 -2.92 0.69
CA GLU A 96 20.89 -2.75 0.18
C GLU A 96 20.92 -2.16 -1.25
N HIS A 97 19.94 -2.50 -2.11
CA HIS A 97 19.81 -1.86 -3.43
C HIS A 97 19.46 -0.38 -3.31
N ALA A 98 18.55 -0.02 -2.38
CA ALA A 98 18.24 1.39 -2.11
C ALA A 98 19.47 2.17 -1.60
N ARG A 99 20.25 1.58 -0.70
CA ARG A 99 21.47 2.18 -0.16
C ARG A 99 22.55 2.41 -1.22
N LYS A 100 22.75 1.46 -2.14
CA LYS A 100 23.66 1.63 -3.28
C LYS A 100 23.31 2.83 -4.16
N ARG A 101 22.01 3.17 -4.22
CA ARG A 101 21.51 4.37 -4.90
C ARG A 101 21.46 5.61 -3.99
N GLN A 102 22.03 5.53 -2.79
CA GLN A 102 22.03 6.61 -1.79
C GLN A 102 20.63 7.09 -1.39
N LEU A 103 19.63 6.19 -1.48
CA LEU A 103 18.30 6.46 -0.99
C LEU A 103 18.23 6.30 0.54
N PRO A 104 17.49 7.15 1.24
CA PRO A 104 17.36 7.11 2.69
C PRO A 104 16.44 5.96 3.12
N CYS A 105 16.96 4.73 3.08
CA CYS A 105 16.24 3.51 3.44
C CYS A 105 16.99 2.72 4.52
N GLU A 106 16.22 2.06 5.39
CA GLU A 106 16.73 1.25 6.50
C GLU A 106 16.03 -0.10 6.56
N ALA A 107 16.76 -1.16 6.93
CA ALA A 107 16.19 -2.47 7.21
C ALA A 107 15.55 -2.46 8.59
N ALA A 108 14.21 -2.50 8.63
CA ALA A 108 13.43 -2.49 9.86
C ALA A 108 12.04 -3.12 9.66
N GLU A 109 11.58 -3.82 10.69
CA GLU A 109 10.22 -4.33 10.78
C GLU A 109 9.23 -3.21 11.09
N ALA A 110 8.09 -3.16 10.37
CA ALA A 110 7.14 -2.06 10.45
C ALA A 110 6.54 -1.86 11.85
N PHE A 111 6.09 -2.93 12.51
CA PHE A 111 5.46 -2.83 13.84
C PHE A 111 6.43 -2.31 14.91
N PRO A 112 7.60 -2.94 15.14
CA PRO A 112 8.57 -2.43 16.10
C PRO A 112 9.04 -1.01 15.77
N PHE A 113 9.21 -0.69 14.49
CA PHE A 113 9.63 0.63 14.05
C PHE A 113 8.60 1.71 14.40
N LEU A 114 7.31 1.42 14.23
CA LEU A 114 6.24 2.38 14.53
C LEU A 114 5.93 2.49 16.03
N GLN A 115 6.25 1.45 16.82
CA GLN A 115 6.03 1.47 18.27
C GLN A 115 6.79 2.60 18.93
N GLY A 116 6.10 3.36 19.77
CA GLY A 116 6.65 4.51 20.49
C GLY A 116 6.84 5.78 19.66
N ARG A 117 6.63 5.75 18.34
CA ARG A 117 6.66 6.96 17.52
C ARG A 117 5.35 7.73 17.67
N ASN A 118 5.46 9.02 17.89
CA ASN A 118 4.30 9.88 18.09
C ASN A 118 4.50 11.21 17.37
N ALA A 119 3.57 11.54 16.48
CA ALA A 119 3.53 12.83 15.78
C ALA A 119 4.84 13.22 15.07
N GLU A 120 5.47 12.27 14.41
CA GLU A 120 6.75 12.48 13.73
C GLU A 120 6.60 12.78 12.23
N TYR A 121 5.61 12.17 11.56
CA TYR A 121 5.45 12.20 10.11
C TYR A 121 4.23 13.00 9.67
N ASP A 122 4.33 13.65 8.52
CA ASP A 122 3.23 14.35 7.88
C ASP A 122 2.49 13.41 6.91
N VAL A 123 3.21 12.46 6.30
CA VAL A 123 2.65 11.46 5.38
C VAL A 123 3.27 10.11 5.68
N ILE A 124 2.44 9.07 5.74
CA ILE A 124 2.89 7.67 5.79
C ILE A 124 2.30 6.93 4.60
N ILE A 125 3.13 6.19 3.87
CA ILE A 125 2.75 5.40 2.70
C ILE A 125 3.20 3.96 2.90
N PRO A 126 2.31 3.05 3.33
CA PRO A 126 2.58 1.62 3.29
C PRO A 126 2.55 1.14 1.84
N GLU A 127 3.66 0.61 1.36
CA GLU A 127 3.76 -0.06 0.05
C GLU A 127 3.46 -1.56 0.15
N GLN A 128 2.98 -2.01 1.28
CA GLN A 128 2.46 -3.35 1.48
C GLN A 128 0.93 -3.36 1.30
N GLU A 129 0.43 -4.36 0.60
CA GLU A 129 -1.02 -4.59 0.51
C GLU A 129 -1.57 -4.96 1.89
N LEU A 130 -2.63 -4.26 2.33
CA LEU A 130 -3.18 -4.46 3.68
C LEU A 130 -3.70 -5.89 3.92
N ASN A 131 -4.11 -6.59 2.89
CA ASN A 131 -4.64 -7.95 2.99
C ASN A 131 -3.59 -9.04 3.27
N HIS A 132 -2.30 -8.71 3.30
CA HIS A 132 -1.25 -9.59 3.83
C HIS A 132 -1.20 -9.63 5.36
N LEU A 133 -1.89 -8.72 6.03
CA LEU A 133 -2.07 -8.72 7.47
C LEU A 133 -3.43 -9.36 7.81
N THR A 134 -3.56 -9.99 8.97
CA THR A 134 -4.88 -10.34 9.50
C THR A 134 -5.68 -9.08 9.79
N LEU A 135 -7.00 -9.22 10.00
CA LEU A 135 -7.85 -8.07 10.30
C LEU A 135 -7.37 -7.29 11.53
N ASP A 136 -7.05 -8.01 12.62
CA ASP A 136 -6.59 -7.40 13.86
C ASP A 136 -5.22 -6.72 13.69
N GLU A 137 -4.32 -7.34 12.96
CA GLU A 137 -3.01 -6.76 12.62
C GLU A 137 -3.16 -5.53 11.74
N THR A 138 -4.08 -5.53 10.78
CA THR A 138 -4.36 -4.36 9.94
C THR A 138 -4.86 -3.18 10.78
N ILE A 139 -5.79 -3.44 11.70
CA ILE A 139 -6.31 -2.40 12.60
C ILE A 139 -5.20 -1.85 13.48
N GLU A 140 -4.38 -2.73 14.07
CA GLU A 140 -3.26 -2.30 14.93
C GLU A 140 -2.20 -1.53 14.13
N PHE A 141 -1.82 -2.02 12.94
CA PHE A 141 -0.91 -1.34 12.04
C PHE A 141 -1.39 0.09 11.71
N LEU A 142 -2.67 0.23 11.36
CA LEU A 142 -3.27 1.54 11.06
C LEU A 142 -3.28 2.45 12.30
N LYS A 143 -3.55 1.92 13.51
CA LYS A 143 -3.45 2.69 14.76
C LYS A 143 -2.03 3.17 15.03
N LEU A 144 -1.03 2.34 14.80
CA LEU A 144 0.38 2.72 14.92
C LEU A 144 0.75 3.81 13.89
N CYS A 145 0.33 3.66 12.64
CA CYS A 145 0.48 4.70 11.63
C CYS A 145 -0.17 6.02 12.06
N ARG A 146 -1.40 5.96 12.61
CA ARG A 146 -2.08 7.15 13.11
C ARG A 146 -1.32 7.81 14.25
N SER A 147 -0.78 7.04 15.19
CA SER A 147 0.03 7.59 16.30
C SER A 147 1.29 8.27 15.80
N ALA A 148 1.97 7.68 14.82
CA ALA A 148 3.19 8.21 14.24
C ALA A 148 2.96 9.45 13.34
N LEU A 149 1.76 9.63 12.79
CA LEU A 149 1.40 10.83 12.04
C LEU A 149 1.25 12.04 12.95
N ARG A 150 1.57 13.23 12.48
CA ARG A 150 1.20 14.49 13.12
C ARG A 150 -0.30 14.73 13.05
N PRO A 151 -0.90 15.53 13.97
CA PRO A 151 -2.26 16.00 13.80
C PRO A 151 -2.47 16.61 12.40
N GLY A 152 -3.52 16.23 11.70
CA GLY A 152 -3.76 16.60 10.31
C GLY A 152 -2.89 15.88 9.27
N GLY A 153 -1.93 15.09 9.69
CA GLY A 153 -1.14 14.22 8.80
C GLY A 153 -1.99 13.12 8.17
N LYS A 154 -1.49 12.49 7.11
CA LYS A 154 -2.25 11.50 6.34
C LYS A 154 -1.49 10.22 6.08
N VAL A 155 -2.26 9.14 5.98
CA VAL A 155 -1.81 7.85 5.44
C VAL A 155 -2.37 7.67 4.03
N ILE A 156 -1.59 7.04 3.14
CA ILE A 156 -2.02 6.59 1.81
C ILE A 156 -1.76 5.09 1.76
N ALA A 157 -2.78 4.29 2.01
CA ALA A 157 -2.66 2.83 2.02
C ALA A 157 -3.46 2.21 0.88
N TYR A 158 -3.07 1.01 0.45
CA TYR A 158 -3.72 0.33 -0.66
C TYR A 158 -3.91 -1.16 -0.39
N SER A 159 -4.77 -1.77 -1.19
CA SER A 159 -4.98 -3.21 -1.25
C SER A 159 -5.48 -3.62 -2.63
N MET A 160 -5.53 -4.92 -2.87
CA MET A 160 -6.28 -5.45 -3.99
C MET A 160 -7.78 -5.18 -3.79
N ASN A 161 -8.47 -4.92 -4.90
CA ASN A 161 -9.89 -4.56 -4.84
C ASN A 161 -10.80 -5.78 -4.96
N GLY A 162 -11.35 -6.20 -3.85
CA GLY A 162 -12.31 -7.32 -3.79
C GLY A 162 -13.65 -7.03 -4.48
N ALA A 163 -13.96 -5.77 -4.79
CA ALA A 163 -15.16 -5.44 -5.56
C ALA A 163 -14.99 -5.68 -7.07
N ASN A 164 -13.77 -5.85 -7.57
CA ASN A 164 -13.54 -6.22 -8.96
C ASN A 164 -13.84 -7.72 -9.15
N PRO A 165 -14.89 -8.10 -9.91
CA PRO A 165 -15.29 -9.50 -10.00
C PRO A 165 -14.31 -10.38 -10.77
N LEU A 166 -13.42 -9.80 -11.56
CA LEU A 166 -12.42 -10.55 -12.34
C LEU A 166 -11.21 -10.94 -11.49
N VAL A 167 -10.80 -10.07 -10.55
CA VAL A 167 -9.56 -10.29 -9.80
C VAL A 167 -9.80 -10.49 -8.29
N GLY A 168 -10.99 -10.22 -7.78
CA GLY A 168 -11.25 -10.31 -6.34
C GLY A 168 -11.08 -11.72 -5.79
N SER A 169 -11.72 -12.73 -6.41
CA SER A 169 -11.60 -14.12 -5.98
C SER A 169 -10.22 -14.70 -6.28
N GLU A 170 -9.67 -14.39 -7.46
CA GLU A 170 -8.34 -14.82 -7.86
C GLU A 170 -7.29 -14.27 -6.90
N ASN A 171 -7.38 -12.99 -6.57
CA ASN A 171 -6.44 -12.36 -5.64
C ASN A 171 -6.43 -13.04 -4.26
N LEU A 172 -7.59 -13.38 -3.71
CA LEU A 172 -7.66 -14.06 -2.41
C LEU A 172 -7.05 -15.46 -2.46
N ALA A 173 -7.17 -16.15 -3.60
CA ALA A 173 -6.68 -17.51 -3.79
C ALA A 173 -5.22 -17.56 -4.32
N HIS A 174 -4.70 -16.45 -4.84
CA HIS A 174 -3.40 -16.38 -5.49
C HIS A 174 -2.25 -16.62 -4.51
N ASN A 175 -2.32 -15.99 -3.35
CA ASN A 175 -1.34 -16.16 -2.28
C ASN A 175 -2.01 -16.67 -1.02
N ILE A 176 -1.37 -17.62 -0.36
CA ILE A 176 -1.87 -18.20 0.91
C ILE A 176 -1.78 -17.24 2.09
N ASP A 177 -1.07 -16.15 1.96
CA ASP A 177 -0.93 -15.06 2.93
C ASP A 177 -1.88 -13.90 2.68
N HIS A 178 -2.77 -14.01 1.68
CA HIS A 178 -3.92 -13.13 1.54
C HIS A 178 -5.06 -13.59 2.45
N PHE A 179 -5.43 -12.77 3.43
CA PHE A 179 -6.39 -13.15 4.47
C PHE A 179 -7.82 -12.79 4.15
N TYR A 180 -8.05 -11.67 3.46
CA TYR A 180 -9.37 -11.16 3.15
C TYR A 180 -9.34 -10.21 1.95
N ASN A 181 -10.50 -9.99 1.36
CA ASN A 181 -10.69 -9.00 0.33
C ASN A 181 -11.10 -7.66 0.92
N ILE A 182 -10.56 -6.59 0.38
CA ILE A 182 -10.88 -5.21 0.76
C ILE A 182 -11.68 -4.55 -0.37
N THR A 183 -12.74 -3.84 -0.01
CA THR A 183 -13.54 -3.00 -0.91
C THR A 183 -13.45 -1.54 -0.46
N GLU A 184 -13.97 -0.60 -1.26
CA GLU A 184 -14.04 0.81 -0.83
C GLU A 184 -14.78 0.98 0.49
N TYR A 185 -15.80 0.15 0.75
CA TYR A 185 -16.58 0.19 1.98
C TYR A 185 -15.81 -0.34 3.18
N SER A 186 -15.26 -1.56 3.08
CA SER A 186 -14.50 -2.16 4.18
C SER A 186 -13.20 -1.40 4.48
N LEU A 187 -12.60 -0.77 3.48
CA LEU A 187 -11.44 0.10 3.67
C LEU A 187 -11.80 1.33 4.53
N GLY A 188 -12.97 1.94 4.27
CA GLY A 188 -13.49 3.00 5.12
C GLY A 188 -13.70 2.55 6.58
N GLN A 189 -14.31 1.36 6.78
CA GLN A 189 -14.52 0.80 8.11
C GLN A 189 -13.19 0.57 8.86
N LEU A 190 -12.16 0.07 8.18
CA LEU A 190 -10.83 -0.12 8.79
C LEU A 190 -10.24 1.21 9.28
N PHE A 191 -10.36 2.27 8.49
CA PHE A 191 -9.89 3.59 8.89
C PHE A 191 -10.71 4.19 10.03
N ASP A 192 -12.02 4.02 10.04
CA ASP A 192 -12.89 4.44 11.15
C ASP A 192 -12.51 3.73 12.46
N ILE A 193 -12.36 2.41 12.43
CA ILE A 193 -11.95 1.61 13.60
C ILE A 193 -10.55 2.02 14.10
N ALA A 194 -9.64 2.34 13.19
CA ALA A 194 -8.31 2.83 13.55
C ALA A 194 -8.30 4.30 14.02
N GLY A 195 -9.44 5.01 13.95
CA GLY A 195 -9.62 6.38 14.43
C GLY A 195 -9.10 7.45 13.47
N PHE A 196 -9.07 7.16 12.17
CA PHE A 196 -8.84 8.17 11.13
C PHE A 196 -10.13 8.88 10.74
N THR A 197 -10.00 10.02 10.06
CA THR A 197 -11.11 10.80 9.55
C THR A 197 -10.88 11.20 8.10
N GLY A 198 -11.94 11.66 7.43
CA GLY A 198 -11.83 12.24 6.09
C GLY A 198 -11.27 11.31 5.03
N TYR A 199 -11.51 10.01 5.14
CA TYR A 199 -11.00 9.02 4.19
C TYR A 199 -11.60 9.20 2.79
N LYS A 200 -10.72 9.07 1.78
CA LYS A 200 -11.05 9.23 0.38
C LYS A 200 -10.50 8.03 -0.40
N PRO A 201 -11.32 7.02 -0.70
CA PRO A 201 -10.91 5.91 -1.55
C PRO A 201 -10.73 6.38 -3.00
N PHE A 202 -9.76 5.80 -3.70
CA PHE A 202 -9.51 6.07 -5.11
C PHE A 202 -8.95 4.84 -5.83
N ALA A 203 -9.15 4.81 -7.14
CA ALA A 203 -8.63 3.77 -8.01
C ALA A 203 -7.13 3.96 -8.24
N LEU A 204 -6.32 2.92 -8.03
CA LEU A 204 -4.96 2.94 -8.55
C LEU A 204 -5.00 2.63 -10.05
N LYS A 205 -4.29 3.46 -10.82
CA LYS A 205 -4.11 3.26 -12.25
C LYS A 205 -3.29 2.01 -12.49
N LEU A 206 -3.63 1.29 -13.54
CA LEU A 206 -2.87 0.12 -13.94
C LEU A 206 -1.41 0.47 -14.25
N TYR A 207 -0.56 -0.50 -14.00
CA TYR A 207 0.82 -0.45 -14.42
C TYR A 207 0.88 -0.55 -15.95
N VAL A 208 1.42 0.47 -16.60
CA VAL A 208 1.47 0.56 -18.07
C VAL A 208 2.91 0.69 -18.55
N PHE A 209 3.33 -0.23 -19.39
CA PHE A 209 4.58 -0.11 -20.13
C PHE A 209 4.36 0.81 -21.34
N TRP A 210 4.61 2.10 -21.18
CA TRP A 210 4.31 3.14 -22.17
C TRP A 210 4.84 2.87 -23.59
N LYS A 211 5.87 2.04 -23.71
CA LYS A 211 6.48 1.68 -25.00
C LYS A 211 5.75 0.55 -25.75
N ASN A 212 4.76 -0.11 -25.11
CA ASN A 212 4.03 -1.21 -25.75
C ASN A 212 2.62 -0.75 -26.13
N PRO A 213 2.28 -0.65 -27.42
CA PRO A 213 0.96 -0.20 -27.87
C PRO A 213 -0.19 -1.11 -27.41
N LEU A 214 0.06 -2.41 -27.17
CA LEU A 214 -0.94 -3.33 -26.65
C LEU A 214 -1.47 -2.92 -25.25
N ASN A 215 -0.68 -2.19 -24.48
CA ASN A 215 -1.14 -1.67 -23.20
C ASN A 215 -2.30 -0.68 -23.32
N TYR A 216 -2.33 0.10 -24.39
CA TYR A 216 -3.44 1.05 -24.62
C TYR A 216 -4.72 0.32 -24.99
N VAL A 217 -4.62 -0.76 -25.76
CA VAL A 217 -5.75 -1.65 -26.03
C VAL A 217 -6.23 -2.28 -24.72
N GLY A 218 -5.31 -2.76 -23.88
CA GLY A 218 -5.63 -3.28 -22.55
C GLY A 218 -6.34 -2.26 -21.65
N LEU A 219 -5.88 -1.02 -21.64
CA LEU A 219 -6.53 0.06 -20.89
C LEU A 219 -7.95 0.34 -21.39
N ALA A 220 -8.15 0.41 -22.71
CA ALA A 220 -9.48 0.62 -23.29
C ALA A 220 -10.42 -0.56 -22.98
N ALA A 221 -9.94 -1.79 -23.12
CA ALA A 221 -10.70 -2.99 -22.78
C ALA A 221 -11.07 -3.02 -21.27
N THR A 222 -10.14 -2.67 -20.38
CA THR A 222 -10.39 -2.60 -18.94
C THR A 222 -11.45 -1.54 -18.64
N ALA A 223 -11.36 -0.34 -19.23
CA ALA A 223 -12.33 0.73 -19.02
C ALA A 223 -13.74 0.32 -19.51
N PHE A 224 -13.83 -0.36 -20.66
CA PHE A 224 -15.08 -0.91 -21.17
C PHE A 224 -15.67 -1.97 -20.22
N MET A 225 -14.85 -2.91 -19.75
CA MET A 225 -15.26 -3.93 -18.80
C MET A 225 -15.75 -3.32 -17.48
N GLU A 226 -15.05 -2.34 -16.93
CA GLU A 226 -15.48 -1.62 -15.73
C GLU A 226 -16.83 -0.92 -15.93
N PHE A 227 -17.08 -0.33 -17.09
CA PHE A 227 -18.36 0.27 -17.44
C PHE A 227 -19.49 -0.77 -17.45
N VAL A 228 -19.30 -1.90 -18.13
CA VAL A 228 -20.27 -3.00 -18.17
C VAL A 228 -20.56 -3.53 -16.76
N MET A 229 -19.50 -3.76 -15.96
CA MET A 229 -19.65 -4.24 -14.59
C MET A 229 -20.44 -3.28 -13.70
N ARG A 230 -20.26 -1.97 -13.84
CA ARG A 230 -21.07 -0.97 -13.12
C ARG A 230 -22.56 -1.09 -13.43
N ILE A 231 -22.92 -1.32 -14.68
CA ILE A 231 -24.31 -1.54 -15.08
C ILE A 231 -24.84 -2.81 -14.41
N ILE A 232 -24.08 -3.91 -14.46
CA ILE A 232 -24.46 -5.17 -13.82
C ILE A 232 -24.66 -4.97 -12.31
N PHE A 233 -23.71 -4.36 -11.61
CA PHE A 233 -23.85 -4.09 -10.19
C PHE A 233 -25.08 -3.25 -9.86
N MET A 234 -25.37 -2.25 -10.66
CA MET A 234 -26.58 -1.41 -10.51
C MET A 234 -27.85 -2.25 -10.66
N MET A 235 -27.89 -3.18 -11.63
CA MET A 235 -29.04 -4.11 -11.82
C MET A 235 -29.23 -5.03 -10.61
N TYR A 236 -28.15 -5.41 -9.90
CA TYR A 236 -28.22 -6.16 -8.64
C TYR A 236 -28.44 -5.28 -7.40
N GLY A 237 -28.78 -4.00 -7.59
CA GLY A 237 -29.00 -3.07 -6.46
C GLY A 237 -27.75 -2.73 -5.66
N LYS A 238 -26.55 -2.93 -6.24
CA LYS A 238 -25.27 -2.62 -5.61
C LYS A 238 -24.66 -1.37 -6.21
N LYS A 239 -24.21 -0.46 -5.35
CA LYS A 239 -23.44 0.72 -5.77
C LYS A 239 -21.96 0.45 -5.54
N VAL A 240 -21.24 0.19 -6.62
CA VAL A 240 -19.77 0.06 -6.62
C VAL A 240 -19.18 1.17 -7.47
N THR A 241 -18.32 1.99 -6.91
CA THR A 241 -17.76 3.15 -7.61
C THR A 241 -16.37 2.87 -8.17
N ILE A 242 -15.61 2.02 -7.50
CA ILE A 242 -14.22 1.68 -7.85
C ILE A 242 -14.14 0.21 -8.23
N LEU A 243 -13.82 -0.05 -9.50
CA LEU A 243 -13.66 -1.41 -10.07
C LEU A 243 -12.25 -1.68 -10.57
N SER A 244 -11.29 -0.77 -10.33
CA SER A 244 -9.88 -1.00 -10.65
C SER A 244 -9.33 -2.23 -9.96
N LYS A 245 -8.25 -2.81 -10.51
CA LYS A 245 -7.56 -3.97 -9.93
C LYS A 245 -7.13 -3.73 -8.47
N LYS A 246 -6.60 -2.54 -8.18
CA LYS A 246 -6.16 -2.10 -6.85
C LYS A 246 -6.93 -0.87 -6.41
N ILE A 247 -7.21 -0.79 -5.11
CA ILE A 247 -7.85 0.35 -4.47
C ILE A 247 -6.91 0.94 -3.43
N ALA A 248 -6.85 2.25 -3.36
CA ALA A 248 -6.14 2.96 -2.31
C ALA A 248 -7.06 3.92 -1.58
N CYS A 249 -6.64 4.35 -0.41
CA CYS A 249 -7.35 5.34 0.38
C CYS A 249 -6.39 6.32 1.03
N ILE A 250 -6.76 7.58 1.00
CA ILE A 250 -6.16 8.62 1.83
C ILE A 250 -7.04 8.77 3.06
N ALA A 251 -6.42 8.75 4.25
CA ALA A 251 -7.12 9.02 5.50
C ALA A 251 -6.26 9.94 6.37
N TYR A 252 -6.89 10.76 7.19
CA TYR A 252 -6.22 11.79 7.96
C TYR A 252 -6.26 11.49 9.45
N ARG A 253 -5.16 11.74 10.16
CA ARG A 253 -5.19 11.84 11.61
C ARG A 253 -6.00 13.07 12.00
N PRO A 254 -6.96 12.96 12.92
CA PRO A 254 -7.66 14.14 13.49
C PRO A 254 -6.67 15.19 14.00
N ALA A 255 -7.06 16.46 13.90
CA ALA A 255 -6.28 17.61 14.39
C ALA A 255 -6.15 17.61 15.92
#